data_4950ae579f65ec782bca14079eb6a598
#
_entry.id   4950ae579f65ec782bca14079eb6a598
#
_cell.length_a   1.000
_cell.length_b   1.000
_cell.length_c   1.000
_cell.angle_alpha   90.00
_cell.angle_beta   90.00
_cell.angle_gamma   90.00
#
_symmetry.space_group_name_H-M   'P 1'
#
loop_
_entity.id
_entity.type
_entity.pdbx_description
1 polymer ?
#
loop_
_entity_poly.entity_id
_entity_poly.type
_entity_poly.pdbx_seq_one_letter_code
_entity_poly.pdbx_strand_id
1 'polypeptide(L)'
;MSPPPFSMKEIRMSAPRNDAMRRKIYDAAIALFRQKGFKGTKYSDIADASGVTKSKVQHYFPKKEMLAEQFIDEHMDELQKRAGYDVGNHPLETFCAMGLMHFDFMLHDEEMACFNQDVLASRDLTDVVIARERGWAMEHLGSDDNALLEDIITSSLGGAYELLFQCARSGRDLDARYVESIAFAPLARKFGKSQDEIDHMIESCGQKLLQTQ
;
A
#
# COMPACT_ATOMS: atom_id res chain seq x y z
N MET A 1 6.64 23.71 -18.40
CA MET A 1 5.49 23.83 -17.48
C MET A 1 4.73 22.53 -17.57
N SER A 2 4.95 21.64 -16.60
CA SER A 2 4.19 20.38 -16.49
C SER A 2 2.80 20.69 -15.90
N PRO A 3 1.72 20.00 -16.31
CA PRO A 3 0.42 20.21 -15.73
C PRO A 3 0.41 19.75 -14.28
N PRO A 4 -0.37 20.42 -13.38
CA PRO A 4 -0.46 20.05 -11.97
C PRO A 4 -1.10 18.66 -11.81
N PRO A 5 -0.75 17.91 -10.74
CA PRO A 5 -1.37 16.61 -10.48
C PRO A 5 -2.87 16.79 -10.23
N PHE A 6 -3.66 15.90 -10.80
CA PHE A 6 -5.12 15.87 -10.70
C PHE A 6 -5.56 15.94 -9.25
N SER A 7 -6.29 16.99 -8.88
CA SER A 7 -6.86 17.17 -7.55
C SER A 7 -8.00 16.18 -7.33
N MET A 8 -7.86 15.31 -6.33
CA MET A 8 -8.87 14.31 -5.90
C MET A 8 -10.19 14.91 -5.36
N LYS A 9 -10.38 16.22 -5.39
CA LYS A 9 -11.59 16.88 -4.85
C LYS A 9 -12.81 16.88 -5.77
N GLU A 10 -12.70 16.48 -7.03
CA GLU A 10 -13.82 16.58 -7.99
C GLU A 10 -14.61 15.28 -8.23
N ILE A 11 -14.28 14.16 -7.56
CA ILE A 11 -15.01 12.87 -7.80
C ILE A 11 -16.10 12.59 -6.75
N ARG A 12 -16.45 13.53 -5.90
CA ARG A 12 -17.52 13.33 -4.91
C ARG A 12 -18.84 13.94 -5.37
N MET A 13 -19.55 13.25 -6.28
CA MET A 13 -21.03 13.26 -6.39
C MET A 13 -21.51 12.36 -7.54
N SER A 14 -21.32 11.05 -7.43
CA SER A 14 -22.06 10.11 -8.26
C SER A 14 -23.28 9.58 -7.50
N ALA A 15 -24.42 9.42 -8.18
CA ALA A 15 -25.67 8.96 -7.57
C ALA A 15 -25.49 7.55 -6.95
N PRO A 16 -26.23 7.16 -5.89
CA PRO A 16 -26.06 5.90 -5.14
C PRO A 16 -26.04 4.63 -6.02
N ARG A 17 -26.74 4.65 -7.16
CA ARG A 17 -26.77 3.54 -8.13
C ARG A 17 -25.45 3.40 -8.91
N ASN A 18 -24.71 4.49 -9.05
CA ASN A 18 -23.40 4.54 -9.72
C ASN A 18 -22.33 3.91 -8.82
N ASP A 19 -22.41 4.18 -7.51
CA ASP A 19 -21.47 3.67 -6.53
C ASP A 19 -21.61 2.14 -6.31
N ALA A 20 -22.83 1.63 -6.27
CA ALA A 20 -23.09 0.19 -6.17
C ALA A 20 -22.55 -0.60 -7.38
N MET A 21 -22.69 -0.03 -8.60
CA MET A 21 -22.15 -0.65 -9.81
C MET A 21 -20.62 -0.59 -9.84
N ARG A 22 -20.04 0.55 -9.47
CA ARG A 22 -18.59 0.71 -9.34
C ARG A 22 -18.02 -0.31 -8.34
N ARG A 23 -18.66 -0.46 -7.18
CA ARG A 23 -18.25 -1.45 -6.15
C ARG A 23 -18.35 -2.88 -6.68
N LYS A 24 -19.42 -3.26 -7.35
CA LYS A 24 -19.58 -4.58 -7.96
C LYS A 24 -18.45 -4.92 -8.94
N ILE A 25 -18.08 -3.98 -9.80
CA ILE A 25 -16.97 -4.16 -10.76
C ILE A 25 -15.64 -4.30 -10.02
N TYR A 26 -15.42 -3.47 -9.02
CA TYR A 26 -14.24 -3.50 -8.18
C TYR A 26 -14.09 -4.84 -7.44
N ASP A 27 -15.13 -5.31 -6.75
CA ASP A 27 -15.10 -6.57 -6.00
C ASP A 27 -14.80 -7.77 -6.92
N ALA A 28 -15.38 -7.79 -8.12
CA ALA A 28 -15.07 -8.80 -9.14
C ALA A 28 -13.61 -8.74 -9.60
N ALA A 29 -13.05 -7.53 -9.74
CA ALA A 29 -11.64 -7.36 -10.12
C ALA A 29 -10.69 -7.85 -9.03
N ILE A 30 -10.98 -7.52 -7.75
CA ILE A 30 -10.14 -7.97 -6.63
C ILE A 30 -10.20 -9.50 -6.48
N ALA A 31 -11.36 -10.13 -6.64
CA ALA A 31 -11.47 -11.58 -6.66
C ALA A 31 -10.60 -12.22 -7.77
N LEU A 32 -10.51 -11.58 -8.94
CA LEU A 32 -9.65 -12.03 -10.03
C LEU A 32 -8.16 -11.76 -9.75
N PHE A 33 -7.83 -10.65 -9.09
CA PHE A 33 -6.44 -10.37 -8.68
C PHE A 33 -5.91 -11.42 -7.70
N ARG A 34 -6.77 -11.91 -6.78
CA ARG A 34 -6.44 -13.04 -5.90
C ARG A 34 -6.13 -14.30 -6.69
N GLN A 35 -6.95 -14.63 -7.68
CA GLN A 35 -6.84 -15.89 -8.43
C GLN A 35 -5.67 -15.92 -9.41
N LYS A 36 -5.38 -14.82 -10.10
CA LYS A 36 -4.45 -14.81 -11.24
C LYS A 36 -3.60 -13.55 -11.38
N GLY A 37 -3.58 -12.72 -10.34
CA GLY A 37 -2.81 -11.49 -10.29
C GLY A 37 -3.39 -10.34 -11.14
N PHE A 38 -2.75 -9.20 -11.03
CA PHE A 38 -3.08 -8.01 -11.80
C PHE A 38 -2.80 -8.21 -13.30
N LYS A 39 -1.60 -8.71 -13.65
CA LYS A 39 -1.18 -8.94 -15.05
C LYS A 39 -2.05 -9.97 -15.74
N GLY A 40 -2.43 -11.04 -15.03
CA GLY A 40 -3.29 -12.10 -15.55
C GLY A 40 -4.76 -11.72 -15.75
N THR A 41 -5.21 -10.58 -15.18
CA THR A 41 -6.61 -10.15 -15.25
C THR A 41 -6.84 -9.17 -16.39
N LYS A 42 -7.83 -9.50 -17.25
CA LYS A 42 -8.25 -8.66 -18.38
C LYS A 42 -9.61 -7.99 -18.08
N TYR A 43 -9.89 -6.88 -18.79
CA TYR A 43 -11.21 -6.23 -18.70
C TYR A 43 -12.39 -7.14 -19.09
N SER A 44 -12.18 -8.10 -20.03
CA SER A 44 -13.17 -9.12 -20.36
C SER A 44 -13.52 -9.97 -19.16
N ASP A 45 -12.51 -10.41 -18.42
CA ASP A 45 -12.70 -11.29 -17.27
C ASP A 45 -13.47 -10.58 -16.16
N ILE A 46 -13.16 -9.27 -15.93
CA ILE A 46 -13.88 -8.44 -14.97
C ILE A 46 -15.33 -8.23 -15.41
N ALA A 47 -15.56 -8.03 -16.71
CA ALA A 47 -16.90 -7.87 -17.27
C ALA A 47 -17.75 -9.12 -17.06
N ASP A 48 -17.17 -10.29 -17.37
CA ASP A 48 -17.84 -11.59 -17.20
C ASP A 48 -18.13 -11.88 -15.72
N ALA A 49 -17.16 -11.68 -14.83
CA ALA A 49 -17.31 -11.92 -13.40
C ALA A 49 -18.31 -10.96 -12.72
N SER A 50 -18.35 -9.69 -13.18
CA SER A 50 -19.29 -8.69 -12.66
C SER A 50 -20.66 -8.68 -13.37
N GLY A 51 -20.85 -9.46 -14.45
CA GLY A 51 -22.09 -9.51 -15.21
C GLY A 51 -22.43 -8.19 -15.89
N VAL A 52 -21.43 -7.45 -16.38
CA VAL A 52 -21.60 -6.20 -17.14
C VAL A 52 -20.82 -6.27 -18.45
N THR A 53 -21.02 -5.29 -19.33
CA THR A 53 -20.25 -5.20 -20.58
C THR A 53 -18.84 -4.66 -20.31
N LYS A 54 -17.86 -5.07 -21.14
CA LYS A 54 -16.49 -4.54 -21.11
C LYS A 54 -16.45 -3.00 -21.18
N SER A 55 -17.28 -2.40 -22.04
CA SER A 55 -17.38 -0.95 -22.16
C SER A 55 -17.82 -0.30 -20.84
N LYS A 56 -18.70 -0.98 -20.09
CA LYS A 56 -19.15 -0.48 -18.79
C LYS A 56 -18.04 -0.57 -17.75
N VAL A 57 -17.25 -1.64 -17.73
CA VAL A 57 -16.05 -1.72 -16.86
C VAL A 57 -15.09 -0.57 -17.19
N GLN A 58 -14.77 -0.36 -18.47
CA GLN A 58 -13.87 0.72 -18.90
C GLN A 58 -14.44 2.14 -18.65
N HIS A 59 -15.75 2.28 -18.59
CA HIS A 59 -16.37 3.55 -18.20
C HIS A 59 -16.12 3.88 -16.72
N TYR A 60 -16.23 2.89 -15.81
CA TYR A 60 -15.99 3.11 -14.39
C TYR A 60 -14.50 3.12 -14.03
N PHE A 61 -13.70 2.34 -14.73
CA PHE A 61 -12.26 2.20 -14.54
C PHE A 61 -11.55 2.28 -15.90
N PRO A 62 -11.33 3.51 -16.41
CA PRO A 62 -10.68 3.73 -17.71
C PRO A 62 -9.29 3.09 -17.82
N LYS A 63 -8.57 3.02 -16.69
CA LYS A 63 -7.30 2.34 -16.56
C LYS A 63 -7.43 1.21 -15.52
N LYS A 64 -6.86 0.04 -15.81
CA LYS A 64 -6.90 -1.10 -14.89
C LYS A 64 -6.14 -0.81 -13.59
N GLU A 65 -5.12 0.01 -13.68
CA GLU A 65 -4.32 0.51 -12.56
C GLU A 65 -5.19 1.18 -11.50
N MET A 66 -6.27 1.87 -11.87
CA MET A 66 -7.22 2.49 -10.92
C MET A 66 -7.88 1.48 -9.98
N LEU A 67 -8.02 0.22 -10.39
CA LEU A 67 -8.52 -0.86 -9.53
C LEU A 67 -7.46 -1.27 -8.49
N ALA A 68 -6.19 -1.33 -8.89
CA ALA A 68 -5.08 -1.62 -8.00
C ALA A 68 -4.83 -0.44 -7.03
N GLU A 69 -4.87 0.79 -7.54
CA GLU A 69 -4.78 2.02 -6.72
C GLU A 69 -5.86 2.05 -5.63
N GLN A 70 -7.12 1.80 -6.00
CA GLN A 70 -8.21 1.74 -5.03
C GLN A 70 -8.01 0.62 -4.00
N PHE A 71 -7.50 -0.55 -4.41
CA PHE A 71 -7.19 -1.63 -3.48
C PHE A 71 -6.09 -1.24 -2.50
N ILE A 72 -5.02 -0.62 -2.99
CA ILE A 72 -3.91 -0.14 -2.16
C ILE A 72 -4.40 0.91 -1.16
N ASP A 73 -5.24 1.86 -1.59
CA ASP A 73 -5.83 2.86 -0.70
C ASP A 73 -6.67 2.21 0.40
N GLU A 74 -7.60 1.30 0.04
CA GLU A 74 -8.45 0.60 1.01
C GLU A 74 -7.60 -0.26 1.98
N HIS A 75 -6.55 -0.92 1.47
CA HIS A 75 -5.62 -1.70 2.29
C HIS A 75 -4.88 -0.81 3.29
N MET A 76 -4.30 0.31 2.87
CA MET A 76 -3.58 1.23 3.76
C MET A 76 -4.51 1.85 4.82
N ASP A 77 -5.73 2.21 4.45
CA ASP A 77 -6.73 2.71 5.40
C ASP A 77 -7.10 1.65 6.46
N GLU A 78 -7.16 0.38 6.07
CA GLU A 78 -7.41 -0.73 7.00
C GLU A 78 -6.19 -0.99 7.90
N LEU A 79 -4.97 -0.93 7.38
CA LEU A 79 -3.76 -1.05 8.19
C LEU A 79 -3.68 0.05 9.25
N GLN A 80 -4.01 1.29 8.89
CA GLN A 80 -4.05 2.41 9.85
C GLN A 80 -5.04 2.16 10.99
N LYS A 81 -6.25 1.67 10.69
CA LYS A 81 -7.24 1.32 11.72
C LYS A 81 -6.75 0.19 12.62
N ARG A 82 -6.17 -0.84 12.03
CA ARG A 82 -5.64 -2.02 12.75
C ARG A 82 -4.39 -1.69 13.57
N ALA A 83 -3.61 -0.69 13.20
CA ALA A 83 -2.45 -0.24 13.98
C ALA A 83 -2.83 0.12 15.43
N GLY A 84 -4.06 0.61 15.64
CA GLY A 84 -4.65 0.81 16.97
C GLY A 84 -3.93 1.85 17.81
N TYR A 85 -3.24 2.81 17.17
CA TYR A 85 -2.65 3.98 17.80
C TYR A 85 -3.47 5.22 17.48
N ASP A 86 -3.47 6.19 18.39
CA ASP A 86 -3.94 7.55 18.09
C ASP A 86 -2.89 8.25 17.21
N VAL A 87 -3.19 8.38 15.93
CA VAL A 87 -2.28 8.96 14.92
C VAL A 87 -1.78 10.34 15.33
N GLY A 88 -2.64 11.16 15.96
CA GLY A 88 -2.28 12.51 16.37
C GLY A 88 -1.18 12.55 17.44
N ASN A 89 -1.14 11.55 18.32
CA ASN A 89 -0.17 11.47 19.42
C ASN A 89 0.98 10.50 19.14
N HIS A 90 0.77 9.50 18.27
CA HIS A 90 1.71 8.41 18.01
C HIS A 90 1.90 8.16 16.50
N PRO A 91 2.26 9.18 15.70
CA PRO A 91 2.36 9.00 14.24
C PRO A 91 3.50 8.07 13.83
N LEU A 92 4.64 8.06 14.53
CA LEU A 92 5.75 7.15 14.22
C LEU A 92 5.42 5.70 14.53
N GLU A 93 4.78 5.44 15.68
CA GLU A 93 4.32 4.10 16.06
C GLU A 93 3.24 3.60 15.09
N THR A 94 2.34 4.49 14.65
CA THR A 94 1.33 4.14 13.64
C THR A 94 2.00 3.74 12.33
N PHE A 95 2.96 4.54 11.84
CA PHE A 95 3.67 4.25 10.60
C PHE A 95 4.44 2.93 10.69
N CYS A 96 5.16 2.68 11.78
CA CYS A 96 5.86 1.43 12.03
C CYS A 96 4.91 0.22 12.05
N ALA A 97 3.77 0.33 12.75
CA ALA A 97 2.80 -0.76 12.81
C ALA A 97 2.15 -1.05 11.44
N MET A 98 1.83 0.00 10.67
CA MET A 98 1.32 -0.13 9.30
C MET A 98 2.34 -0.82 8.39
N GLY A 99 3.61 -0.41 8.44
CA GLY A 99 4.69 -1.00 7.66
C GLY A 99 4.90 -2.48 7.97
N LEU A 100 4.94 -2.85 9.26
CA LEU A 100 5.04 -4.25 9.68
C LEU A 100 3.91 -5.11 9.11
N MET A 101 2.66 -4.66 9.23
CA MET A 101 1.50 -5.38 8.68
C MET A 101 1.53 -5.44 7.16
N HIS A 102 1.98 -4.35 6.52
CA HIS A 102 2.06 -4.30 5.07
C HIS A 102 3.13 -5.25 4.53
N PHE A 103 4.33 -5.27 5.12
CA PHE A 103 5.38 -6.19 4.69
C PHE A 103 5.05 -7.65 5.00
N ASP A 104 4.35 -7.92 6.11
CA ASP A 104 3.83 -9.26 6.40
C ASP A 104 2.80 -9.70 5.34
N PHE A 105 1.86 -8.82 4.97
CA PHE A 105 0.92 -9.04 3.87
C PHE A 105 1.64 -9.28 2.53
N MET A 106 2.65 -8.48 2.20
CA MET A 106 3.40 -8.66 0.95
C MET A 106 4.16 -9.98 0.89
N LEU A 107 4.63 -10.50 2.03
CA LEU A 107 5.43 -11.71 2.12
C LEU A 107 4.60 -12.99 2.28
N HIS A 108 3.54 -12.95 3.07
CA HIS A 108 2.90 -14.16 3.59
C HIS A 108 1.41 -14.31 3.24
N ASP A 109 0.75 -13.29 2.66
CA ASP A 109 -0.66 -13.44 2.26
C ASP A 109 -0.80 -14.33 1.03
N GLU A 110 -1.20 -15.59 1.26
CA GLU A 110 -1.36 -16.59 0.21
C GLU A 110 -2.49 -16.23 -0.77
N GLU A 111 -3.55 -15.58 -0.30
CA GLU A 111 -4.68 -15.19 -1.15
C GLU A 111 -4.31 -14.09 -2.15
N MET A 112 -3.42 -13.18 -1.76
CA MET A 112 -2.97 -12.08 -2.61
C MET A 112 -1.59 -12.33 -3.24
N ALA A 113 -0.98 -13.50 -3.07
CA ALA A 113 0.37 -13.79 -3.53
C ALA A 113 0.61 -13.44 -5.02
N CYS A 114 -0.32 -13.79 -5.91
CA CYS A 114 -0.21 -13.44 -7.33
C CYS A 114 -0.24 -11.92 -7.57
N PHE A 115 -1.08 -11.20 -6.84
CA PHE A 115 -1.16 -9.74 -6.92
C PHE A 115 0.11 -9.10 -6.35
N ASN A 116 0.57 -9.54 -5.18
CA ASN A 116 1.78 -9.04 -4.53
C ASN A 116 3.03 -9.22 -5.41
N GLN A 117 3.16 -10.39 -6.07
CA GLN A 117 4.22 -10.61 -7.05
C GLN A 117 4.15 -9.65 -8.23
N ASP A 118 2.94 -9.35 -8.73
CA ASP A 118 2.75 -8.39 -9.82
C ASP A 118 3.08 -6.95 -9.39
N VAL A 119 2.76 -6.58 -8.15
CA VAL A 119 3.16 -5.28 -7.56
C VAL A 119 4.67 -5.17 -7.54
N LEU A 120 5.38 -6.15 -6.96
CA LEU A 120 6.84 -6.15 -6.87
C LEU A 120 7.52 -6.15 -8.26
N ALA A 121 6.91 -6.79 -9.26
CA ALA A 121 7.45 -6.89 -10.62
C ALA A 121 7.01 -5.74 -11.55
N SER A 122 6.31 -4.72 -11.04
CA SER A 122 5.81 -3.56 -11.80
C SER A 122 6.22 -2.26 -11.14
N ARG A 123 7.12 -1.51 -11.78
CA ARG A 123 7.53 -0.20 -11.27
C ARG A 123 6.33 0.72 -11.03
N ASP A 124 5.37 0.75 -11.95
CA ASP A 124 4.19 1.62 -11.86
C ASP A 124 3.34 1.28 -10.62
N LEU A 125 3.13 -0.02 -10.32
CA LEU A 125 2.38 -0.42 -9.13
C LEU A 125 3.16 -0.21 -7.83
N THR A 126 4.47 -0.48 -7.82
CA THR A 126 5.33 -0.19 -6.66
C THR A 126 5.35 1.31 -6.36
N ASP A 127 5.42 2.16 -7.39
CA ASP A 127 5.37 3.62 -7.23
C ASP A 127 4.04 4.10 -6.62
N VAL A 128 2.91 3.45 -6.93
CA VAL A 128 1.62 3.74 -6.29
C VAL A 128 1.68 3.47 -4.80
N VAL A 129 2.20 2.30 -4.38
CA VAL A 129 2.31 1.94 -2.95
C VAL A 129 3.23 2.93 -2.23
N ILE A 130 4.43 3.18 -2.75
CA ILE A 130 5.40 4.12 -2.16
C ILE A 130 4.79 5.53 -2.08
N ALA A 131 4.08 5.99 -3.11
CA ALA A 131 3.44 7.29 -3.11
C ALA A 131 2.34 7.40 -2.04
N ARG A 132 1.59 6.32 -1.78
CA ARG A 132 0.57 6.29 -0.73
C ARG A 132 1.18 6.34 0.66
N GLU A 133 2.19 5.52 0.95
CA GLU A 133 2.91 5.51 2.22
C GLU A 133 3.61 6.85 2.49
N ARG A 134 4.28 7.40 1.46
CA ARG A 134 4.90 8.72 1.53
C ARG A 134 3.88 9.81 1.81
N GLY A 135 2.74 9.80 1.09
CA GLY A 135 1.66 10.78 1.30
C GLY A 135 1.15 10.76 2.74
N TRP A 136 0.95 9.57 3.30
CA TRP A 136 0.57 9.41 4.70
C TRP A 136 1.61 9.99 5.65
N ALA A 137 2.88 9.66 5.45
CA ALA A 137 3.96 10.15 6.30
C ALA A 137 4.12 11.67 6.21
N MET A 138 4.00 12.26 5.02
CA MET A 138 4.05 13.71 4.84
C MET A 138 2.88 14.43 5.53
N GLU A 139 1.69 13.83 5.57
CA GLU A 139 0.51 14.38 6.23
C GLU A 139 0.63 14.35 7.75
N HIS A 140 1.14 13.25 8.32
CA HIS A 140 1.05 13.01 9.77
C HIS A 140 2.36 13.22 10.52
N LEU A 141 3.52 13.05 9.86
CA LEU A 141 4.81 13.23 10.50
C LEU A 141 5.39 14.64 10.33
N GLY A 142 4.99 15.37 9.31
CA GLY A 142 5.38 16.75 8.99
C GLY A 142 6.72 17.24 9.57
N SER A 143 7.57 17.87 8.80
CA SER A 143 8.83 18.39 9.33
C SER A 143 9.14 19.75 8.72
N ASP A 144 10.05 20.50 9.37
CA ASP A 144 10.55 21.79 8.85
C ASP A 144 11.30 21.63 7.51
N ASP A 145 11.81 20.41 7.22
CA ASP A 145 12.45 20.03 5.96
C ASP A 145 11.70 18.87 5.31
N ASN A 146 10.62 19.21 4.63
CA ASN A 146 9.77 18.26 3.91
C ASN A 146 10.48 17.62 2.72
N ALA A 147 11.42 18.30 2.05
CA ALA A 147 12.17 17.73 0.92
C ALA A 147 13.07 16.58 1.40
N LEU A 148 13.82 16.79 2.47
CA LEU A 148 14.64 15.73 3.07
C LEU A 148 13.78 14.57 3.59
N LEU A 149 12.63 14.84 4.19
CA LEU A 149 11.70 13.81 4.65
C LEU A 149 11.21 12.96 3.47
N GLU A 150 10.80 13.60 2.38
CA GLU A 150 10.36 12.92 1.15
C GLU A 150 11.47 12.04 0.55
N ASP A 151 12.70 12.54 0.50
CA ASP A 151 13.87 11.80 0.00
C ASP A 151 14.19 10.58 0.87
N ILE A 152 14.15 10.72 2.19
CA ILE A 152 14.36 9.62 3.14
C ILE A 152 13.31 8.53 2.92
N ILE A 153 12.03 8.88 2.89
CA ILE A 153 10.94 7.93 2.72
C ILE A 153 11.05 7.22 1.36
N THR A 154 11.24 7.99 0.29
CA THR A 154 11.35 7.45 -1.07
C THR A 154 12.52 6.48 -1.21
N SER A 155 13.68 6.83 -0.65
CA SER A 155 14.88 5.98 -0.75
C SER A 155 14.78 4.73 0.13
N SER A 156 14.26 4.84 1.35
CA SER A 156 14.15 3.71 2.27
C SER A 156 13.06 2.72 1.82
N LEU A 157 11.88 3.19 1.45
CA LEU A 157 10.84 2.35 0.88
C LEU A 157 11.28 1.74 -0.46
N GLY A 158 11.85 2.53 -1.35
CA GLY A 158 12.38 2.03 -2.63
C GLY A 158 13.39 0.90 -2.45
N GLY A 159 14.29 1.02 -1.46
CA GLY A 159 15.24 -0.02 -1.08
C GLY A 159 14.56 -1.27 -0.51
N ALA A 160 13.55 -1.10 0.35
CA ALA A 160 12.78 -2.21 0.93
C ALA A 160 12.02 -2.99 -0.16
N TYR A 161 11.33 -2.30 -1.09
CA TYR A 161 10.63 -2.95 -2.20
C TYR A 161 11.57 -3.65 -3.19
N GLU A 162 12.73 -3.06 -3.48
CA GLU A 162 13.75 -3.75 -4.29
C GLU A 162 14.26 -5.02 -3.62
N LEU A 163 14.49 -4.98 -2.30
CA LEU A 163 14.87 -6.16 -1.54
C LEU A 163 13.79 -7.26 -1.61
N LEU A 164 12.51 -6.91 -1.41
CA LEU A 164 11.38 -7.83 -1.56
C LEU A 164 11.36 -8.46 -2.95
N PHE A 165 11.51 -7.66 -4.01
CA PHE A 165 11.55 -8.13 -5.38
C PHE A 165 12.69 -9.12 -5.63
N GLN A 166 13.91 -8.80 -5.19
CA GLN A 166 15.07 -9.69 -5.36
C GLN A 166 14.91 -11.00 -4.58
N CYS A 167 14.33 -10.94 -3.37
CA CYS A 167 14.10 -12.13 -2.57
C CYS A 167 12.99 -13.01 -3.14
N ALA A 168 11.89 -12.43 -3.61
CA ALA A 168 10.84 -13.17 -4.30
C ALA A 168 11.38 -13.92 -5.54
N ARG A 169 12.31 -13.33 -6.28
CA ARG A 169 12.95 -13.97 -7.46
C ARG A 169 13.92 -15.08 -7.09
N SER A 170 14.62 -14.96 -5.98
CA SER A 170 15.64 -15.94 -5.55
C SER A 170 15.08 -17.05 -4.66
N GLY A 171 13.81 -16.96 -4.24
CA GLY A 171 13.21 -17.87 -3.25
C GLY A 171 13.80 -17.69 -1.84
N ARG A 172 14.43 -16.55 -1.57
CA ARG A 172 14.93 -16.23 -0.24
C ARG A 172 13.78 -15.78 0.65
N ASP A 173 13.65 -16.45 1.78
CA ASP A 173 12.70 -16.06 2.82
C ASP A 173 13.16 -14.77 3.55
N LEU A 174 12.19 -13.93 3.90
CA LEU A 174 12.41 -12.67 4.61
C LEU A 174 11.43 -12.55 5.78
N ASP A 175 11.93 -12.00 6.88
CA ASP A 175 11.12 -11.56 8.00
C ASP A 175 10.60 -10.12 7.77
N ALA A 176 9.31 -9.90 7.99
CA ALA A 176 8.68 -8.58 7.82
C ALA A 176 9.32 -7.51 8.74
N ARG A 177 9.76 -7.88 9.95
CA ARG A 177 10.45 -6.97 10.87
C ARG A 177 11.81 -6.52 10.32
N TYR A 178 12.51 -7.43 9.65
CA TYR A 178 13.77 -7.08 8.99
C TYR A 178 13.54 -6.07 7.86
N VAL A 179 12.53 -6.28 7.01
CA VAL A 179 12.18 -5.35 5.94
C VAL A 179 11.75 -4.00 6.53
N GLU A 180 10.90 -4.02 7.56
CA GLU A 180 10.48 -2.80 8.27
C GLU A 180 11.68 -2.06 8.88
N SER A 181 12.65 -2.74 9.43
CA SER A 181 13.84 -2.09 9.98
C SER A 181 14.62 -1.30 8.93
N ILE A 182 14.62 -1.76 7.67
CA ILE A 182 15.25 -1.07 6.54
C ILE A 182 14.43 0.14 6.12
N ALA A 183 13.11 -0.01 6.03
CA ALA A 183 12.20 1.04 5.62
C ALA A 183 12.04 2.14 6.67
N PHE A 184 11.88 1.77 7.93
CA PHE A 184 11.51 2.66 9.03
C PHE A 184 12.71 3.35 9.72
N ALA A 185 13.86 2.67 9.88
CA ALA A 185 14.96 3.22 10.67
C ALA A 185 15.50 4.56 10.16
N PRO A 186 15.66 4.82 8.84
CA PRO A 186 16.09 6.13 8.37
C PRO A 186 15.11 7.25 8.75
N LEU A 187 13.81 6.97 8.65
CA LEU A 187 12.75 7.88 9.02
C LEU A 187 12.77 8.18 10.52
N ALA A 188 12.79 7.15 11.37
CA ALA A 188 12.81 7.31 12.82
C ALA A 188 14.05 8.08 13.31
N ARG A 189 15.22 7.87 12.71
CA ARG A 189 16.44 8.67 12.99
C ARG A 189 16.27 10.14 12.63
N LYS A 190 15.55 10.49 11.57
CA LYS A 190 15.23 11.88 11.22
C LYS A 190 14.46 12.56 12.36
N PHE A 191 13.66 11.79 13.11
CA PHE A 191 12.93 12.26 14.30
C PHE A 191 13.69 12.04 15.62
N GLY A 192 15.02 11.87 15.56
CA GLY A 192 15.90 11.84 16.72
C GLY A 192 15.91 10.51 17.48
N LYS A 193 15.35 9.42 16.92
CA LYS A 193 15.33 8.12 17.56
C LYS A 193 16.71 7.45 17.48
N SER A 194 17.19 6.92 18.63
CA SER A 194 18.36 6.05 18.70
C SER A 194 18.04 4.66 18.11
N GLN A 195 19.08 3.86 17.86
CA GLN A 195 18.89 2.50 17.35
C GLN A 195 18.10 1.65 18.34
N ASP A 196 18.41 1.72 19.65
CA ASP A 196 17.70 0.96 20.67
C ASP A 196 16.20 1.32 20.76
N GLU A 197 15.86 2.62 20.59
CA GLU A 197 14.46 3.05 20.52
C GLU A 197 13.75 2.52 19.28
N ILE A 198 14.43 2.50 18.14
CA ILE A 198 13.88 1.98 16.86
C ILE A 198 13.61 0.49 17.00
N ASP A 199 14.57 -0.28 17.50
CA ASP A 199 14.44 -1.73 17.69
C ASP A 199 13.31 -2.05 18.68
N HIS A 200 13.20 -1.27 19.75
CA HIS A 200 12.11 -1.40 20.72
C HIS A 200 10.73 -1.05 20.10
N MET A 201 10.65 -0.03 19.26
CA MET A 201 9.40 0.32 18.56
C MET A 201 8.94 -0.81 17.64
N ILE A 202 9.84 -1.34 16.82
CA ILE A 202 9.53 -2.45 15.89
C ILE A 202 9.07 -3.68 16.67
N GLU A 203 9.77 -4.04 17.74
CA GLU A 203 9.40 -5.19 18.59
C GLU A 203 8.05 -4.98 19.27
N SER A 204 7.83 -3.80 19.88
CA SER A 204 6.57 -3.45 20.56
C SER A 204 5.38 -3.44 19.61
N CYS A 205 5.53 -2.85 18.41
CA CYS A 205 4.49 -2.89 17.38
C CYS A 205 4.20 -4.33 16.95
N GLY A 206 5.24 -5.16 16.73
CA GLY A 206 5.08 -6.56 16.38
C GLY A 206 4.33 -7.37 17.43
N GLN A 207 4.66 -7.18 18.72
CA GLN A 207 3.95 -7.86 19.81
C GLN A 207 2.49 -7.45 19.94
N LYS A 208 2.18 -6.16 19.75
CA LYS A 208 0.80 -5.66 19.78
C LYS A 208 -0.04 -6.29 18.67
N LEU A 209 0.52 -6.44 17.48
CA LEU A 209 -0.18 -7.06 16.34
C LEU A 209 -0.52 -8.53 16.58
N LEU A 210 0.35 -9.29 17.25
CA LEU A 210 0.08 -10.69 17.60
C LEU A 210 -1.05 -10.86 18.63
N GLN A 211 -1.35 -9.83 19.42
CA GLN A 211 -2.43 -9.85 20.42
C GLN A 211 -3.81 -9.48 19.84
N THR A 212 -3.82 -8.95 18.62
CA THR A 212 -5.04 -8.41 17.97
C THR A 212 -5.58 -9.37 16.88
N GLN A 213 -4.90 -10.47 16.62
CA GLN A 213 -5.34 -11.59 15.77
C GLN A 213 -6.17 -12.60 16.56
#